data_3f0689186368c5f2033d79502ba9aa82
#
_entry.id   3f0689186368c5f2033d79502ba9aa82
#
_cell.length_a   1.000
_cell.length_b   1.000
_cell.length_c   1.000
_cell.angle_alpha   90.00
_cell.angle_beta   90.00
_cell.angle_gamma   90.00
#
_symmetry.space_group_name_H-M   'P 1'
#
loop_
_entity.id
_entity.type
_entity.pdbx_description
1 polymer ?
#
loop_
_entity_poly.entity_id
_entity_poly.type
_entity_poly.pdbx_seq_one_letter_code
_entity_poly.pdbx_strand_id
1 'polypeptide(L)'
;MLAVLLSMVLSVLACSFVGLRMLSLAGRTRKLPELCMGLGLSAFALAQLSRLVLGGLGDRLDPELMLGAYLFMQIGYLLTQLGLCLFTVGAFGFRSQWRWALLVGLVALCAVSRTMMVLASAPRLLSGAPSQMTPFWEPAAVASFALAFGWMAAESLRYHGLLRRRLALGLADPVVTNRFFVWGTGAAATSALILLLLWLYLQGITLMGNSLAASVLVTVSGLVMAVVPWLTFAPPGAYLRLVQRRAERS
;
A
#
# COMPACT_ATOMS: atom_id res chain seq x y z
N MET A 1 19.23 -0.06 -11.17
CA MET A 1 18.30 1.01 -11.55
C MET A 1 17.14 0.50 -12.41
N LEU A 2 17.35 -0.22 -13.51
CA LEU A 2 16.27 -0.76 -14.37
C LEU A 2 15.25 -1.64 -13.60
N ALA A 3 15.71 -2.57 -12.75
CA ALA A 3 14.85 -3.44 -11.96
C ALA A 3 13.92 -2.65 -11.00
N VAL A 4 14.44 -1.60 -10.36
CA VAL A 4 13.65 -0.70 -9.51
C VAL A 4 12.54 -0.03 -10.33
N LEU A 5 12.90 0.54 -11.48
CA LEU A 5 11.93 1.20 -12.36
C LEU A 5 10.85 0.23 -12.84
N LEU A 6 11.25 -0.95 -13.31
CA LEU A 6 10.30 -1.97 -13.77
C LEU A 6 9.35 -2.43 -12.64
N SER A 7 9.87 -2.66 -11.43
CA SER A 7 9.02 -3.06 -10.30
C SER A 7 8.02 -1.96 -9.90
N MET A 8 8.43 -0.70 -9.95
CA MET A 8 7.54 0.44 -9.71
C MET A 8 6.45 0.55 -10.80
N VAL A 9 6.81 0.43 -12.07
CA VAL A 9 5.84 0.43 -13.18
C VAL A 9 4.86 -0.74 -13.05
N LEU A 10 5.34 -1.93 -12.77
CA LEU A 10 4.48 -3.10 -12.53
C LEU A 10 3.53 -2.89 -11.36
N SER A 11 3.99 -2.30 -10.26
CA SER A 11 3.13 -2.00 -9.12
C SER A 11 2.06 -0.95 -9.45
N VAL A 12 2.40 0.08 -10.22
CA VAL A 12 1.44 1.08 -10.71
C VAL A 12 0.37 0.41 -11.57
N LEU A 13 0.75 -0.38 -12.55
CA LEU A 13 -0.19 -1.07 -13.45
C LEU A 13 -1.11 -2.03 -12.70
N ALA A 14 -0.53 -2.87 -11.82
CA ALA A 14 -1.29 -3.82 -11.03
C ALA A 14 -2.27 -3.14 -10.06
N CYS A 15 -1.81 -2.12 -9.31
CA CYS A 15 -2.66 -1.39 -8.38
C CYS A 15 -3.74 -0.58 -9.11
N SER A 16 -3.45 0.01 -10.28
CA SER A 16 -4.46 0.68 -11.11
C SER A 16 -5.53 -0.32 -11.57
N PHE A 17 -5.12 -1.45 -12.14
CA PHE A 17 -6.04 -2.47 -12.63
C PHE A 17 -6.93 -3.02 -11.52
N VAL A 18 -6.33 -3.42 -10.40
CA VAL A 18 -7.08 -3.96 -9.25
C VAL A 18 -7.95 -2.88 -8.62
N GLY A 19 -7.44 -1.66 -8.48
CA GLY A 19 -8.18 -0.52 -7.94
C GLY A 19 -9.45 -0.23 -8.76
N LEU A 20 -9.33 -0.10 -10.08
CA LEU A 20 -10.47 0.13 -10.99
C LEU A 20 -11.47 -1.04 -10.95
N ARG A 21 -10.99 -2.28 -10.90
CA ARG A 21 -11.86 -3.46 -10.76
C ARG A 21 -12.65 -3.43 -9.44
N MET A 22 -12.00 -3.06 -8.33
CA MET A 22 -12.66 -2.93 -7.02
C MET A 22 -13.68 -1.80 -7.01
N LEU A 23 -13.39 -0.67 -7.65
CA LEU A 23 -14.34 0.44 -7.83
C LEU A 23 -15.56 0.01 -8.66
N SER A 24 -15.33 -0.70 -9.77
CA SER A 24 -16.42 -1.27 -10.57
C SER A 24 -17.29 -2.25 -9.78
N LEU A 25 -16.66 -3.08 -8.94
CA LEU A 25 -17.36 -4.00 -8.06
C LEU A 25 -18.16 -3.24 -6.98
N ALA A 26 -17.57 -2.22 -6.36
CA ALA A 26 -18.23 -1.37 -5.37
C ALA A 26 -19.46 -0.66 -5.95
N GLY A 27 -19.41 -0.21 -7.21
CA GLY A 27 -20.55 0.36 -7.93
C GLY A 27 -21.72 -0.62 -8.07
N ARG A 28 -21.44 -1.93 -8.22
CA ARG A 28 -22.46 -2.98 -8.35
C ARG A 28 -22.97 -3.47 -6.99
N THR A 29 -22.07 -3.67 -6.02
CA THR A 29 -22.39 -4.29 -4.72
C THR A 29 -22.77 -3.28 -3.65
N ARG A 30 -22.39 -2.00 -3.84
CA ARG A 30 -22.54 -0.89 -2.89
C ARG A 30 -21.90 -1.18 -1.53
N LYS A 31 -20.85 -2.01 -1.50
CA LYS A 31 -20.13 -2.36 -0.27
C LYS A 31 -18.96 -1.41 -0.01
N LEU A 32 -18.95 -0.83 1.19
CA LEU A 32 -17.93 0.12 1.61
C LEU A 32 -16.49 -0.43 1.57
N PRO A 33 -16.18 -1.68 2.01
CA PRO A 33 -14.82 -2.20 1.94
C PRO A 33 -14.26 -2.24 0.51
N GLU A 34 -15.10 -2.61 -0.48
CA GLU A 34 -14.69 -2.66 -1.88
C GLU A 34 -14.37 -1.25 -2.43
N LEU A 35 -15.18 -0.25 -2.05
CA LEU A 35 -14.94 1.15 -2.39
C LEU A 35 -13.63 1.66 -1.77
N CYS A 36 -13.43 1.44 -0.47
CA CYS A 36 -12.23 1.90 0.24
C CYS A 36 -10.96 1.27 -0.31
N MET A 37 -10.97 -0.04 -0.60
CA MET A 37 -9.84 -0.72 -1.22
C MET A 37 -9.58 -0.19 -2.63
N GLY A 38 -10.63 -0.03 -3.43
CA GLY A 38 -10.50 0.48 -4.79
C GLY A 38 -9.91 1.89 -4.84
N LEU A 39 -10.43 2.80 -4.01
CA LEU A 39 -9.90 4.16 -3.89
C LEU A 39 -8.45 4.16 -3.37
N GLY A 40 -8.16 3.36 -2.35
CA GLY A 40 -6.81 3.27 -1.76
C GLY A 40 -5.76 2.78 -2.78
N LEU A 41 -6.03 1.71 -3.52
CA LEU A 41 -5.11 1.18 -4.54
C LEU A 41 -4.96 2.12 -5.74
N SER A 42 -6.03 2.76 -6.19
CA SER A 42 -5.97 3.76 -7.27
C SER A 42 -5.16 4.98 -6.83
N ALA A 43 -5.38 5.49 -5.62
CA ALA A 43 -4.61 6.60 -5.06
C ALA A 43 -3.12 6.24 -4.90
N PHE A 44 -2.80 5.01 -4.48
CA PHE A 44 -1.43 4.52 -4.44
C PHE A 44 -0.76 4.53 -5.81
N ALA A 45 -1.44 4.02 -6.83
CA ALA A 45 -0.93 3.99 -8.20
C ALA A 45 -0.64 5.41 -8.72
N LEU A 46 -1.55 6.36 -8.48
CA LEU A 46 -1.37 7.76 -8.87
C LEU A 46 -0.22 8.42 -8.10
N ALA A 47 -0.08 8.16 -6.79
CA ALA A 47 1.03 8.67 -5.99
C ALA A 47 2.39 8.13 -6.48
N GLN A 48 2.45 6.85 -6.82
CA GLN A 48 3.66 6.23 -7.38
C GLN A 48 3.99 6.77 -8.77
N LEU A 49 2.98 7.03 -9.61
CA LEU A 49 3.18 7.68 -10.90
C LEU A 49 3.77 9.09 -10.73
N SER A 50 3.22 9.91 -9.82
CA SER A 50 3.78 11.24 -9.51
C SER A 50 5.21 11.15 -9.00
N ARG A 51 5.52 10.14 -8.19
CA ARG A 51 6.89 9.88 -7.73
C ARG A 51 7.85 9.55 -8.88
N LEU A 52 7.40 8.75 -9.85
CA LEU A 52 8.17 8.43 -11.05
C LEU A 52 8.42 9.68 -11.91
N VAL A 53 7.40 10.54 -12.06
CA VAL A 53 7.51 11.81 -12.80
C VAL A 53 8.51 12.74 -12.11
N LEU A 54 8.40 12.94 -10.79
CA LEU A 54 9.32 13.77 -10.02
C LEU A 54 10.76 13.23 -10.07
N GLY A 55 10.93 11.90 -9.99
CA GLY A 55 12.27 11.30 -10.03
C GLY A 55 12.91 11.24 -11.40
N GLY A 56 12.12 11.23 -12.48
CA GLY A 56 12.62 11.15 -13.85
C GLY A 56 12.68 12.48 -14.62
N LEU A 57 11.80 13.39 -14.30
CA LEU A 57 11.63 14.67 -15.01
C LEU A 57 11.75 15.89 -14.08
N GLY A 58 12.00 15.70 -12.77
CA GLY A 58 11.98 16.78 -11.79
C GLY A 58 12.86 17.99 -12.21
N ASP A 59 14.06 17.72 -12.69
CA ASP A 59 15.01 18.76 -13.14
C ASP A 59 14.54 19.55 -14.40
N ARG A 60 13.48 19.09 -15.07
CA ARG A 60 12.91 19.69 -16.29
C ARG A 60 11.53 20.31 -16.07
N LEU A 61 10.96 20.14 -14.89
CA LEU A 61 9.66 20.68 -14.55
C LEU A 61 9.78 22.12 -14.03
N ASP A 62 8.81 22.95 -14.39
CA ASP A 62 8.66 24.25 -13.75
C ASP A 62 8.40 24.07 -12.24
N PRO A 63 8.89 25.01 -11.39
CA PRO A 63 8.76 24.92 -9.94
C PRO A 63 7.31 24.71 -9.45
N GLU A 64 6.35 25.36 -10.09
CA GLU A 64 4.92 25.21 -9.75
C GLU A 64 4.40 23.82 -10.08
N LEU A 65 4.78 23.25 -11.25
CA LEU A 65 4.43 21.87 -11.62
C LEU A 65 5.09 20.85 -10.70
N MET A 66 6.34 21.10 -10.29
CA MET A 66 7.05 20.27 -9.34
C MET A 66 6.34 20.25 -7.98
N LEU A 67 5.94 21.40 -7.46
CA LEU A 67 5.15 21.51 -6.24
C LEU A 67 3.79 20.82 -6.40
N GLY A 68 3.09 21.05 -7.51
CA GLY A 68 1.81 20.41 -7.82
C GLY A 68 1.90 18.89 -7.83
N ALA A 69 2.89 18.32 -8.51
CA ALA A 69 3.13 16.87 -8.55
C ALA A 69 3.50 16.30 -7.16
N TYR A 70 4.28 17.05 -6.38
CA TYR A 70 4.62 16.68 -5.02
C TYR A 70 3.40 16.67 -4.09
N LEU A 71 2.55 17.70 -4.14
CA LEU A 71 1.29 17.75 -3.39
C LEU A 71 0.36 16.59 -3.76
N PHE A 72 0.20 16.35 -5.06
CA PHE A 72 -0.62 15.26 -5.56
C PHE A 72 -0.11 13.88 -5.06
N MET A 73 1.20 13.67 -5.05
CA MET A 73 1.82 12.49 -4.48
C MET A 73 1.50 12.33 -2.98
N GLN A 74 1.63 13.40 -2.19
CA GLN A 74 1.38 13.35 -0.74
C GLN A 74 -0.10 13.08 -0.42
N ILE A 75 -1.02 13.72 -1.14
CA ILE A 75 -2.46 13.46 -1.04
C ILE A 75 -2.77 12.01 -1.43
N GLY A 76 -2.19 11.51 -2.51
CA GLY A 76 -2.37 10.13 -2.96
C GLY A 76 -1.96 9.11 -1.90
N TYR A 77 -0.84 9.30 -1.24
CA TYR A 77 -0.43 8.41 -0.14
C TYR A 77 -1.34 8.53 1.08
N LEU A 78 -1.83 9.72 1.43
CA LEU A 78 -2.80 9.90 2.51
C LEU A 78 -4.10 9.15 2.21
N LEU A 79 -4.63 9.30 1.00
CA LEU A 79 -5.83 8.59 0.56
C LEU A 79 -5.63 7.07 0.52
N THR A 80 -4.43 6.60 0.14
CA THR A 80 -4.06 5.19 0.21
C THR A 80 -4.18 4.67 1.64
N GLN A 81 -3.57 5.35 2.59
CA GLN A 81 -3.59 4.91 3.99
C GLN A 81 -5.00 4.95 4.57
N LEU A 82 -5.75 6.01 4.30
CA LEU A 82 -7.16 6.11 4.69
C LEU A 82 -7.99 4.95 4.12
N GLY A 83 -7.82 4.66 2.82
CA GLY A 83 -8.51 3.56 2.14
C GLY A 83 -8.19 2.20 2.76
N LEU A 84 -6.91 1.91 3.05
CA LEU A 84 -6.47 0.67 3.68
C LEU A 84 -7.02 0.52 5.12
N CYS A 85 -6.96 1.58 5.92
CA CYS A 85 -7.49 1.57 7.29
C CYS A 85 -9.02 1.40 7.31
N LEU A 86 -9.75 2.13 6.45
CA LEU A 86 -11.21 1.99 6.32
C LEU A 86 -11.60 0.61 5.79
N PHE A 87 -10.86 0.05 4.84
CA PHE A 87 -11.06 -1.34 4.39
C PHE A 87 -10.91 -2.30 5.56
N THR A 88 -9.87 -2.16 6.38
CA THR A 88 -9.61 -3.05 7.52
C THR A 88 -10.74 -2.98 8.54
N VAL A 89 -11.21 -1.78 8.91
CA VAL A 89 -12.36 -1.62 9.80
C VAL A 89 -13.63 -2.19 9.16
N GLY A 90 -13.87 -1.90 7.88
CA GLY A 90 -15.04 -2.35 7.15
C GLY A 90 -15.13 -3.86 6.95
N ALA A 91 -13.99 -4.51 6.69
CA ALA A 91 -13.93 -5.95 6.46
C ALA A 91 -14.00 -6.77 7.76
N PHE A 92 -13.39 -6.28 8.85
CA PHE A 92 -13.22 -7.06 10.09
C PHE A 92 -14.07 -6.61 11.27
N GLY A 93 -14.83 -5.54 11.15
CA GLY A 93 -15.88 -5.17 12.10
C GLY A 93 -15.87 -3.71 12.56
N PHE A 94 -16.97 -3.04 12.26
CA PHE A 94 -17.25 -1.65 12.64
C PHE A 94 -17.51 -1.44 14.14
N ARG A 95 -17.85 -2.50 14.90
CA ARG A 95 -18.31 -2.37 16.29
C ARG A 95 -17.22 -2.20 17.33
N SER A 96 -15.95 -2.31 16.94
CA SER A 96 -14.82 -2.27 17.87
C SER A 96 -14.23 -0.87 17.99
N GLN A 97 -14.37 -0.24 19.16
CA GLN A 97 -13.85 1.12 19.44
C GLN A 97 -12.33 1.23 19.25
N TRP A 98 -11.54 0.21 19.63
CA TRP A 98 -10.09 0.25 19.49
C TRP A 98 -9.64 0.27 18.00
N ARG A 99 -10.42 -0.34 17.08
CA ARG A 99 -10.13 -0.28 15.64
C ARG A 99 -10.33 1.13 15.09
N TRP A 100 -11.35 1.83 15.57
CA TRP A 100 -11.57 3.24 15.23
C TRP A 100 -10.46 4.13 15.80
N ALA A 101 -10.02 3.87 17.04
CA ALA A 101 -8.90 4.59 17.64
C ALA A 101 -7.60 4.39 16.83
N LEU A 102 -7.29 3.15 16.39
CA LEU A 102 -6.15 2.88 15.51
C LEU A 102 -6.29 3.58 14.16
N LEU A 103 -7.46 3.50 13.53
CA LEU A 103 -7.71 4.20 12.26
C LEU A 103 -7.43 5.68 12.41
N VAL A 104 -8.07 6.34 13.39
CA VAL A 104 -7.91 7.78 13.62
C VAL A 104 -6.45 8.12 13.93
N GLY A 105 -5.80 7.37 14.82
CA GLY A 105 -4.41 7.59 15.19
C GLY A 105 -3.43 7.46 14.00
N LEU A 106 -3.56 6.39 13.21
CA LEU A 106 -2.69 6.14 12.06
C LEU A 106 -2.94 7.16 10.93
N VAL A 107 -4.19 7.50 10.65
CA VAL A 107 -4.52 8.50 9.62
C VAL A 107 -4.10 9.90 10.07
N ALA A 108 -4.30 10.27 11.34
CA ALA A 108 -3.84 11.53 11.89
C ALA A 108 -2.31 11.66 11.83
N LEU A 109 -1.58 10.60 12.27
CA LEU A 109 -0.12 10.58 12.19
C LEU A 109 0.36 10.75 10.74
N CYS A 110 -0.26 10.06 9.79
CA CYS A 110 0.06 10.19 8.37
C CYS A 110 -0.24 11.61 7.87
N ALA A 111 -1.42 12.15 8.17
CA ALA A 111 -1.82 13.47 7.71
C ALA A 111 -0.89 14.58 8.24
N VAL A 112 -0.60 14.56 9.54
CA VAL A 112 0.31 15.53 10.16
C VAL A 112 1.71 15.41 9.55
N SER A 113 2.25 14.19 9.47
CA SER A 113 3.60 13.98 8.91
C SER A 113 3.71 14.47 7.47
N ARG A 114 2.72 14.17 6.62
CA ARG A 114 2.73 14.59 5.22
C ARG A 114 2.53 16.09 5.07
N THR A 115 1.67 16.71 5.88
CA THR A 115 1.51 18.16 5.89
C THR A 115 2.83 18.85 6.25
N MET A 116 3.52 18.37 7.29
CA MET A 116 4.82 18.92 7.68
C MET A 116 5.90 18.73 6.62
N MET A 117 5.90 17.57 5.91
CA MET A 117 6.79 17.36 4.76
C MET A 117 6.51 18.35 3.63
N VAL A 118 5.24 18.64 3.34
CA VAL A 118 4.86 19.64 2.34
C VAL A 118 5.33 21.02 2.75
N LEU A 119 5.03 21.44 3.98
CA LEU A 119 5.44 22.77 4.48
C LEU A 119 6.95 22.96 4.46
N ALA A 120 7.73 21.92 4.80
CA ALA A 120 9.19 21.96 4.76
C ALA A 120 9.76 21.96 3.33
N SER A 121 9.09 21.30 2.38
CA SER A 121 9.59 21.14 1.01
C SER A 121 9.12 22.24 0.06
N ALA A 122 7.96 22.86 0.31
CA ALA A 122 7.35 23.83 -0.61
C ALA A 122 8.25 25.03 -0.97
N PRO A 123 8.95 25.71 -0.02
CA PRO A 123 9.82 26.84 -0.37
C PRO A 123 10.97 26.44 -1.30
N ARG A 124 11.50 25.22 -1.13
CA ARG A 124 12.59 24.69 -1.95
C ARG A 124 12.13 24.32 -3.35
N LEU A 125 10.98 23.63 -3.45
CA LEU A 125 10.39 23.27 -4.73
C LEU A 125 10.05 24.50 -5.55
N LEU A 126 9.54 25.57 -4.91
CA LEU A 126 9.27 26.85 -5.57
C LEU A 126 10.55 27.59 -6.01
N SER A 127 11.69 27.34 -5.38
CA SER A 127 13.00 27.86 -5.82
C SER A 127 13.67 26.96 -6.88
N GLY A 128 13.01 25.92 -7.38
CA GLY A 128 13.56 24.98 -8.33
C GLY A 128 14.53 23.95 -7.72
N ALA A 129 14.65 23.92 -6.39
CA ALA A 129 15.48 22.93 -5.71
C ALA A 129 14.70 21.65 -5.40
N PRO A 130 15.33 20.46 -5.42
CA PRO A 130 14.65 19.21 -5.09
C PRO A 130 14.15 19.21 -3.63
N SER A 131 13.07 18.47 -3.39
CA SER A 131 12.55 18.27 -2.03
C SER A 131 13.62 17.67 -1.13
N GLN A 132 13.74 18.20 0.08
CA GLN A 132 14.63 17.62 1.09
C GLN A 132 13.91 16.59 1.94
N MET A 133 14.68 15.57 2.32
CA MET A 133 14.27 14.65 3.38
C MET A 133 14.07 15.42 4.69
N THR A 134 12.92 15.20 5.32
CA THR A 134 12.61 15.80 6.63
C THR A 134 12.95 14.79 7.71
N PRO A 135 13.96 15.01 8.56
CA PRO A 135 14.55 13.99 9.43
C PRO A 135 13.56 13.29 10.37
N PHE A 136 12.50 13.97 10.76
CA PHE A 136 11.50 13.44 11.67
C PHE A 136 10.20 13.02 10.95
N TRP A 137 9.69 13.84 10.04
CA TRP A 137 8.36 13.67 9.47
C TRP A 137 8.28 12.57 8.41
N GLU A 138 9.36 12.39 7.64
CA GLU A 138 9.42 11.32 6.65
C GLU A 138 9.45 9.93 7.30
N PRO A 139 10.32 9.65 8.30
CA PRO A 139 10.23 8.43 9.08
C PRO A 139 8.87 8.20 9.73
N ALA A 140 8.24 9.24 10.27
CA ALA A 140 6.92 9.12 10.88
C ALA A 140 5.84 8.75 9.87
N ALA A 141 5.86 9.34 8.67
CA ALA A 141 4.96 8.98 7.57
C ALA A 141 5.18 7.53 7.12
N VAL A 142 6.43 7.09 6.97
CA VAL A 142 6.80 5.72 6.58
C VAL A 142 6.38 4.73 7.67
N ALA A 143 6.63 5.04 8.95
CA ALA A 143 6.22 4.21 10.08
C ALA A 143 4.70 4.04 10.15
N SER A 144 3.93 5.11 9.90
CA SER A 144 2.46 5.04 9.89
C SER A 144 1.94 4.08 8.82
N PHE A 145 2.59 4.01 7.65
CA PHE A 145 2.29 3.03 6.61
C PHE A 145 2.63 1.60 7.03
N ALA A 146 3.81 1.38 7.61
CA ALA A 146 4.21 0.06 8.10
C ALA A 146 3.21 -0.46 9.14
N LEU A 147 2.80 0.39 10.09
CA LEU A 147 1.83 0.05 11.12
C LEU A 147 0.44 -0.25 10.52
N ALA A 148 -0.01 0.50 9.52
CA ALA A 148 -1.28 0.25 8.84
C ALA A 148 -1.28 -1.13 8.14
N PHE A 149 -0.20 -1.47 7.41
CA PHE A 149 -0.04 -2.79 6.80
C PHE A 149 0.09 -3.90 7.84
N GLY A 150 0.83 -3.68 8.93
CA GLY A 150 0.96 -4.63 10.04
C GLY A 150 -0.38 -4.94 10.71
N TRP A 151 -1.19 -3.91 10.96
CA TRP A 151 -2.54 -4.08 11.49
C TRP A 151 -3.44 -4.87 10.52
N MET A 152 -3.44 -4.50 9.25
CA MET A 152 -4.20 -5.22 8.21
C MET A 152 -3.76 -6.68 8.09
N ALA A 153 -2.46 -6.96 8.19
CA ALA A 153 -1.91 -8.31 8.21
C ALA A 153 -2.43 -9.11 9.40
N ALA A 154 -2.36 -8.56 10.60
CA ALA A 154 -2.81 -9.21 11.83
C ALA A 154 -4.31 -9.57 11.76
N GLU A 155 -5.16 -8.64 11.33
CA GLU A 155 -6.61 -8.90 11.20
C GLU A 155 -6.90 -9.95 10.10
N SER A 156 -6.22 -9.87 8.96
CA SER A 156 -6.42 -10.80 7.85
C SER A 156 -5.98 -12.21 8.19
N LEU A 157 -4.82 -12.38 8.84
CA LEU A 157 -4.33 -13.69 9.26
C LEU A 157 -5.16 -14.28 10.40
N ARG A 158 -5.61 -13.45 11.35
CA ARG A 158 -6.57 -13.88 12.38
C ARG A 158 -7.87 -14.39 11.75
N TYR A 159 -8.41 -13.65 10.79
CA TYR A 159 -9.64 -14.03 10.09
C TYR A 159 -9.44 -15.30 9.24
N HIS A 160 -8.29 -15.44 8.58
CA HIS A 160 -7.90 -16.67 7.90
C HIS A 160 -7.93 -17.88 8.84
N GLY A 161 -7.39 -17.76 10.05
CA GLY A 161 -7.42 -18.81 11.06
C GLY A 161 -8.86 -19.24 11.43
N LEU A 162 -9.79 -18.28 11.54
CA LEU A 162 -11.21 -18.58 11.76
C LEU A 162 -11.85 -19.28 10.56
N LEU A 163 -11.55 -18.83 9.34
CA LEU A 163 -12.06 -19.45 8.11
C LEU A 163 -11.52 -20.86 7.92
N ARG A 164 -10.25 -21.14 8.26
CA ARG A 164 -9.70 -22.51 8.24
C ARG A 164 -10.49 -23.48 9.11
N ARG A 165 -10.87 -23.06 10.32
CA ARG A 165 -11.69 -23.89 11.22
C ARG A 165 -13.08 -24.16 10.61
N ARG A 166 -13.69 -23.16 9.98
CA ARG A 166 -14.98 -23.32 9.27
C ARG A 166 -14.85 -24.18 8.02
N LEU A 167 -13.73 -24.07 7.30
CA LEU A 167 -13.45 -24.89 6.12
C LEU A 167 -13.37 -26.38 6.47
N ALA A 168 -12.73 -26.73 7.59
CA ALA A 168 -12.69 -28.11 8.10
C ALA A 168 -14.08 -28.69 8.44
N LEU A 169 -15.07 -27.82 8.66
CA LEU A 169 -16.48 -28.21 8.89
C LEU A 169 -17.35 -28.10 7.62
N GLY A 170 -16.75 -27.82 6.45
CA GLY A 170 -17.48 -27.59 5.21
C GLY A 170 -18.27 -26.28 5.15
N LEU A 171 -18.04 -25.34 6.09
CA LEU A 171 -18.82 -24.10 6.26
C LEU A 171 -18.15 -22.87 5.67
N ALA A 172 -17.04 -23.00 4.93
CA ALA A 172 -16.34 -21.90 4.29
C ALA A 172 -15.87 -22.26 2.88
N ASP A 173 -15.76 -21.25 2.03
CA ASP A 173 -15.21 -21.38 0.68
C ASP A 173 -13.67 -21.40 0.74
N PRO A 174 -12.99 -22.41 0.16
CA PRO A 174 -11.53 -22.52 0.13
C PRO A 174 -10.87 -21.33 -0.60
N VAL A 175 -11.50 -20.79 -1.64
CA VAL A 175 -10.98 -19.63 -2.38
C VAL A 175 -10.99 -18.38 -1.50
N VAL A 176 -12.08 -18.15 -0.78
CA VAL A 176 -12.18 -17.01 0.16
C VAL A 176 -11.16 -17.16 1.29
N THR A 177 -11.04 -18.34 1.86
CA THR A 177 -10.07 -18.65 2.92
C THR A 177 -8.64 -18.36 2.47
N ASN A 178 -8.28 -18.80 1.25
CA ASN A 178 -6.95 -18.56 0.68
C ASN A 178 -6.70 -17.09 0.36
N ARG A 179 -7.71 -16.30 -0.05
CA ARG A 179 -7.58 -14.85 -0.28
C ARG A 179 -7.12 -14.11 0.96
N PHE A 180 -7.69 -14.42 2.12
CA PHE A 180 -7.26 -13.80 3.38
C PHE A 180 -5.84 -14.19 3.79
N PHE A 181 -5.40 -15.41 3.46
CA PHE A 181 -4.02 -15.82 3.66
C PHE A 181 -3.05 -15.03 2.78
N VAL A 182 -3.30 -14.98 1.47
CA VAL A 182 -2.44 -14.26 0.52
C VAL A 182 -2.38 -12.77 0.85
N TRP A 183 -3.53 -12.17 1.16
CA TRP A 183 -3.59 -10.76 1.54
C TRP A 183 -2.87 -10.49 2.86
N GLY A 184 -3.10 -11.31 3.87
CA GLY A 184 -2.47 -11.16 5.18
C GLY A 184 -0.95 -11.34 5.14
N THR A 185 -0.46 -12.37 4.45
CA THR A 185 0.98 -12.61 4.30
C THR A 185 1.64 -11.54 3.45
N GLY A 186 0.99 -11.08 2.38
CA GLY A 186 1.46 -9.98 1.57
C GLY A 186 1.53 -8.65 2.33
N ALA A 187 0.52 -8.36 3.14
CA ALA A 187 0.51 -7.17 4.00
C ALA A 187 1.61 -7.24 5.07
N ALA A 188 1.85 -8.42 5.67
CA ALA A 188 2.95 -8.62 6.62
C ALA A 188 4.32 -8.42 5.95
N ALA A 189 4.51 -8.99 4.76
CA ALA A 189 5.74 -8.79 3.98
C ALA A 189 5.94 -7.31 3.63
N THR A 190 4.89 -6.61 3.19
CA THR A 190 4.95 -5.16 2.90
C THR A 190 5.33 -4.36 4.14
N SER A 191 4.70 -4.64 5.29
CA SER A 191 5.04 -3.99 6.56
C SER A 191 6.51 -4.20 6.93
N ALA A 192 7.00 -5.44 6.85
CA ALA A 192 8.39 -5.78 7.14
C ALA A 192 9.38 -5.07 6.19
N LEU A 193 9.07 -5.05 4.89
CA LEU A 193 9.91 -4.36 3.90
C LEU A 193 9.95 -2.85 4.15
N ILE A 194 8.82 -2.22 4.49
CA ILE A 194 8.77 -0.80 4.86
C ILE A 194 9.59 -0.52 6.12
N LEU A 195 9.53 -1.38 7.13
CA LEU A 195 10.34 -1.24 8.36
C LEU A 195 11.84 -1.40 8.06
N LEU A 196 12.23 -2.32 7.19
CA LEU A 196 13.62 -2.46 6.74
C LEU A 196 14.09 -1.23 5.97
N LEU A 197 13.26 -0.67 5.08
CA LEU A 197 13.56 0.58 4.38
C LEU A 197 13.69 1.74 5.37
N LEU A 198 12.81 1.82 6.37
CA LEU A 198 12.89 2.81 7.44
C LEU A 198 14.18 2.67 8.23
N TRP A 199 14.59 1.45 8.57
CA TRP A 199 15.84 1.19 9.28
C TRP A 199 17.05 1.64 8.46
N LEU A 200 17.12 1.32 7.16
CA LEU A 200 18.19 1.81 6.28
C LEU A 200 18.22 3.34 6.21
N TYR A 201 17.05 3.96 6.12
CA TYR A 201 16.92 5.41 6.15
C TYR A 201 17.52 6.03 7.42
N LEU A 202 17.21 5.45 8.59
CA LEU A 202 17.75 5.90 9.89
C LEU A 202 19.27 5.71 10.00
N GLN A 203 19.87 4.79 9.22
CA GLN A 203 21.32 4.63 9.08
C GLN A 203 21.95 5.63 8.08
N GLY A 204 21.17 6.58 7.54
CA GLY A 204 21.64 7.57 6.56
C GLY A 204 21.76 7.03 5.14
N ILE A 205 21.27 5.82 4.88
CA ILE A 205 21.28 5.22 3.54
C ILE A 205 20.08 5.75 2.76
N THR A 206 20.35 6.59 1.75
CA THR A 206 19.30 7.15 0.90
C THR A 206 18.70 6.09 -0.02
N LEU A 207 17.36 6.07 -0.14
CA LEU A 207 16.63 5.11 -0.96
C LEU A 207 16.93 5.22 -2.47
N MET A 208 17.40 6.38 -2.91
CA MET A 208 17.82 6.65 -4.29
C MET A 208 19.34 6.71 -4.45
N GLY A 209 20.11 6.41 -3.40
CA GLY A 209 21.56 6.30 -3.46
C GLY A 209 22.01 4.99 -4.11
N ASN A 210 23.34 4.86 -4.33
CA ASN A 210 23.95 3.67 -4.93
C ASN A 210 23.96 2.42 -4.01
N SER A 211 23.04 2.33 -3.04
CA SER A 211 22.93 1.19 -2.14
C SER A 211 22.21 0.03 -2.83
N LEU A 212 22.91 -1.07 -3.01
CA LEU A 212 22.33 -2.32 -3.52
C LEU A 212 21.19 -2.81 -2.63
N ALA A 213 21.36 -2.74 -1.30
CA ALA A 213 20.35 -3.16 -0.35
C ALA A 213 19.03 -2.38 -0.49
N ALA A 214 19.11 -1.05 -0.59
CA ALA A 214 17.95 -0.20 -0.81
C ALA A 214 17.26 -0.53 -2.16
N SER A 215 18.04 -0.70 -3.23
CA SER A 215 17.53 -1.05 -4.55
C SER A 215 16.82 -2.41 -4.57
N VAL A 216 17.36 -3.42 -3.91
CA VAL A 216 16.73 -4.74 -3.76
C VAL A 216 15.42 -4.63 -2.97
N LEU A 217 15.41 -3.94 -1.82
CA LEU A 217 14.21 -3.80 -1.02
C LEU A 217 13.09 -3.05 -1.75
N VAL A 218 13.41 -1.97 -2.47
CA VAL A 218 12.42 -1.25 -3.29
C VAL A 218 11.89 -2.14 -4.41
N THR A 219 12.75 -2.90 -5.08
CA THR A 219 12.35 -3.85 -6.15
C THR A 219 11.41 -4.92 -5.59
N VAL A 220 11.76 -5.56 -4.48
CA VAL A 220 10.94 -6.59 -3.84
C VAL A 220 9.61 -6.00 -3.36
N SER A 221 9.62 -4.80 -2.76
CA SER A 221 8.40 -4.10 -2.34
C SER A 221 7.46 -3.83 -3.52
N GLY A 222 7.98 -3.35 -4.65
CA GLY A 222 7.22 -3.13 -5.87
C GLY A 222 6.60 -4.42 -6.42
N LEU A 223 7.35 -5.53 -6.43
CA LEU A 223 6.85 -6.83 -6.86
C LEU A 223 5.76 -7.38 -5.92
N VAL A 224 5.94 -7.26 -4.61
CA VAL A 224 4.92 -7.66 -3.62
C VAL A 224 3.64 -6.85 -3.84
N MET A 225 3.75 -5.53 -4.01
CA MET A 225 2.62 -4.65 -4.29
C MET A 225 1.96 -4.88 -5.65
N ALA A 226 2.66 -5.46 -6.61
CA ALA A 226 2.07 -5.89 -7.89
C ALA A 226 1.33 -7.23 -7.77
N VAL A 227 1.97 -8.23 -7.17
CA VAL A 227 1.49 -9.63 -7.19
C VAL A 227 0.38 -9.86 -6.17
N VAL A 228 0.51 -9.34 -4.94
CA VAL A 228 -0.43 -9.63 -3.86
C VAL A 228 -1.85 -9.09 -4.13
N PRO A 229 -2.05 -7.82 -4.48
CA PRO A 229 -3.39 -7.33 -4.83
C PRO A 229 -3.98 -8.08 -6.03
N TRP A 230 -3.16 -8.40 -7.04
CA TRP A 230 -3.61 -9.13 -8.21
C TRP A 230 -4.10 -10.53 -7.86
N LEU A 231 -3.30 -11.34 -7.15
CA LEU A 231 -3.69 -12.69 -6.73
C LEU A 231 -4.89 -12.69 -5.78
N THR A 232 -5.04 -11.64 -4.97
CA THR A 232 -6.14 -11.55 -4.00
C THR A 232 -7.46 -11.15 -4.66
N PHE A 233 -7.46 -10.12 -5.50
CA PHE A 233 -8.68 -9.48 -6.00
C PHE A 233 -8.97 -9.77 -7.47
N ALA A 234 -7.98 -10.21 -8.24
CA ALA A 234 -8.11 -10.55 -9.66
C ALA A 234 -7.37 -11.85 -10.02
N PRO A 235 -7.56 -12.96 -9.25
CA PRO A 235 -6.79 -14.18 -9.43
C PRO A 235 -7.03 -14.80 -10.82
N PRO A 236 -5.96 -15.32 -11.48
CA PRO A 236 -6.09 -16.09 -12.71
C PRO A 236 -6.90 -17.38 -12.49
N GLY A 237 -7.65 -17.82 -13.50
CA GLY A 237 -8.45 -19.04 -13.42
C GLY A 237 -7.63 -20.30 -13.10
N ALA A 238 -6.38 -20.38 -13.58
CA ALA A 238 -5.47 -21.47 -13.25
C ALA A 238 -5.15 -21.54 -11.75
N TYR A 239 -4.95 -20.40 -11.11
CA TYR A 239 -4.72 -20.30 -9.67
C TYR A 239 -5.95 -20.73 -8.87
N LEU A 240 -7.15 -20.32 -9.28
CA LEU A 240 -8.40 -20.71 -8.63
C LEU A 240 -8.59 -22.24 -8.66
N ARG A 241 -8.36 -22.86 -9.81
CA ARG A 241 -8.41 -24.35 -9.95
C ARG A 241 -7.41 -25.04 -9.04
N LEU A 242 -6.21 -24.49 -8.88
CA LEU A 242 -5.18 -25.07 -7.99
C LEU A 242 -5.61 -25.00 -6.52
N VAL A 243 -6.22 -23.90 -6.07
CA VAL A 243 -6.72 -23.73 -4.70
C VAL A 243 -7.86 -24.71 -4.43
N GLN A 244 -8.81 -24.87 -5.36
CA GLN A 244 -9.93 -25.80 -5.24
C GLN A 244 -9.46 -27.26 -5.15
N ARG A 245 -8.56 -27.70 -6.05
CA ARG A 245 -7.99 -29.05 -6.03
C ARG A 245 -7.24 -29.39 -4.73
N ARG A 246 -6.56 -28.38 -4.13
CA ARG A 246 -5.91 -28.60 -2.82
C ARG A 246 -6.92 -28.80 -1.70
N ALA A 247 -8.03 -28.09 -1.73
CA ALA A 247 -9.08 -28.23 -0.72
C ALA A 247 -9.80 -29.58 -0.80
N GLU A 248 -9.92 -30.17 -2.01
CA GLU A 248 -10.51 -31.50 -2.21
C GLU A 248 -9.61 -32.65 -1.68
N ARG A 249 -8.32 -32.37 -1.46
CA ARG A 249 -7.34 -33.37 -0.98
C ARG A 249 -7.04 -33.29 0.52
N SER A 250 -7.52 -32.25 1.20
CA SER A 250 -7.30 -32.02 2.63
C SER A 250 -8.51 -32.40 3.46
#